data_e6e6261973f5f930af14e5c6ac7d047b
#
_entry.id   e6e6261973f5f930af14e5c6ac7d047b
#
_cell.length_a   1.000
_cell.length_b   1.000
_cell.length_c   1.000
_cell.angle_alpha   90.00
_cell.angle_beta   90.00
_cell.angle_gamma   90.00
#
_symmetry.space_group_name_H-M   'P 1'
#
loop_
_entity.id
_entity.type
_entity.pdbx_description
1 polymer ?
#
loop_
_entity_poly.entity_id
_entity_poly.type
_entity_poly.pdbx_seq_one_letter_code
_entity_poly.pdbx_strand_id
1 'polypeptide(L)'
;MHASISSIIARLDSDVYLDRSDAMYDIEMGARHIKAADRAVIVGRLVGLRERTIEGALSRGCPSRAAAEERDLGVLRIDEVIDTLC
;
A
#
# COMPACT_ATOMS: atom_id res chain seq x y z
N MET A 1 -18.19 7.11 -8.48
CA MET A 1 -18.45 6.71 -7.08
C MET A 1 -17.13 6.35 -6.41
N HIS A 2 -16.89 6.86 -5.22
CA HIS A 2 -15.66 6.56 -4.50
C HIS A 2 -15.88 5.39 -3.56
N ALA A 3 -14.90 4.50 -3.46
CA ALA A 3 -14.93 3.43 -2.47
C ALA A 3 -14.90 4.03 -1.06
N SER A 4 -15.59 3.40 -0.13
CA SER A 4 -15.56 3.84 1.26
C SER A 4 -14.18 3.59 1.88
N ILE A 5 -13.80 4.43 2.85
CA ILE A 5 -12.53 4.26 3.55
C ILE A 5 -12.47 2.90 4.25
N SER A 6 -13.57 2.45 4.85
CA SER A 6 -13.62 1.13 5.49
C SER A 6 -13.34 0.00 4.50
N SER A 7 -13.89 0.10 3.30
CA SER A 7 -13.65 -0.89 2.25
C SER A 7 -12.19 -0.89 1.80
N ILE A 8 -11.60 0.29 1.62
CA ILE A 8 -10.19 0.44 1.25
C ILE A 8 -9.30 -0.21 2.31
N ILE A 9 -9.51 0.11 3.58
CA ILE A 9 -8.71 -0.43 4.69
C ILE A 9 -8.84 -1.95 4.76
N ALA A 10 -10.06 -2.48 4.65
CA ALA A 10 -10.29 -3.92 4.70
C ALA A 10 -9.55 -4.65 3.57
N ARG A 11 -9.55 -4.08 2.37
CA ARG A 11 -8.84 -4.67 1.23
C ARG A 11 -7.32 -4.56 1.36
N LEU A 12 -6.81 -3.46 1.93
CA LEU A 12 -5.37 -3.33 2.21
C LEU A 12 -4.90 -4.37 3.22
N ASP A 13 -5.76 -4.75 4.16
CA ASP A 13 -5.44 -5.74 5.18
C ASP A 13 -5.66 -7.19 4.70
N SER A 14 -6.20 -7.37 3.50
CA SER A 14 -6.48 -8.70 2.93
C SER A 14 -5.20 -9.45 2.58
N ASP A 15 -5.23 -10.78 2.72
CA ASP A 15 -4.15 -11.66 2.26
C ASP A 15 -4.20 -11.88 0.75
N VAL A 16 -5.29 -11.50 0.10
CA VAL A 16 -5.46 -11.66 -1.35
C VAL A 16 -4.81 -10.48 -2.07
N TYR A 17 -3.84 -10.77 -2.93
CA TYR A 17 -3.11 -9.76 -3.68
C TYR A 17 -4.03 -8.83 -4.48
N LEU A 18 -5.04 -9.39 -5.15
CA LEU A 18 -5.95 -8.59 -5.98
C LEU A 18 -6.75 -7.60 -5.14
N ASP A 19 -7.14 -7.96 -3.91
CA ASP A 19 -7.85 -7.04 -3.02
C ASP A 19 -6.97 -5.84 -2.68
N ARG A 20 -5.70 -6.08 -2.36
CA ARG A 20 -4.76 -5.01 -2.04
C ARG A 20 -4.49 -4.13 -3.25
N SER A 21 -4.35 -4.73 -4.43
CA SER A 21 -4.13 -4.01 -5.69
C SER A 21 -5.33 -3.11 -6.03
N ASP A 22 -6.55 -3.63 -5.88
CA ASP A 22 -7.77 -2.87 -6.11
C ASP A 22 -7.89 -1.69 -5.15
N ALA A 23 -7.53 -1.90 -3.88
CA ALA A 23 -7.55 -0.81 -2.89
C ALA A 23 -6.56 0.29 -3.26
N MET A 24 -5.35 -0.07 -3.69
CA MET A 24 -4.35 0.90 -4.10
C MET A 24 -4.79 1.69 -5.33
N TYR A 25 -5.43 1.02 -6.29
CA TYR A 25 -6.02 1.69 -7.45
C TYR A 25 -7.08 2.71 -7.03
N ASP A 26 -7.99 2.33 -6.14
CA ASP A 26 -9.04 3.21 -5.65
C ASP A 26 -8.47 4.42 -4.92
N ILE A 27 -7.41 4.23 -4.14
CA ILE A 27 -6.72 5.33 -3.46
C ILE A 27 -6.16 6.32 -4.47
N GLU A 28 -5.48 5.85 -5.50
CA GLU A 28 -4.88 6.72 -6.51
C GLU A 28 -5.94 7.48 -7.29
N MET A 29 -7.03 6.82 -7.67
CA MET A 29 -8.10 7.43 -8.43
C MET A 29 -8.88 8.46 -7.63
N GLY A 30 -9.00 8.26 -6.31
CA GLY A 30 -9.77 9.14 -5.44
C GLY A 30 -8.94 10.02 -4.50
N ALA A 31 -7.63 10.08 -4.66
CA ALA A 31 -6.72 10.71 -3.70
C ALA A 31 -7.12 12.14 -3.33
N ARG A 32 -7.50 12.96 -4.32
CA ARG A 32 -7.86 14.36 -4.08
C ARG A 32 -9.13 14.53 -3.23
N HIS A 33 -9.95 13.49 -3.15
CA HIS A 33 -11.21 13.50 -2.41
C HIS A 33 -11.09 12.87 -1.02
N ILE A 34 -9.91 12.38 -0.66
CA ILE A 34 -9.68 11.76 0.65
C ILE A 34 -9.32 12.85 1.64
N LYS A 35 -10.06 12.91 2.74
CA LYS A 35 -9.83 13.90 3.81
C LYS A 35 -8.51 13.65 4.52
N ALA A 36 -7.92 14.69 5.09
CA ALA A 36 -6.62 14.60 5.76
C ALA A 36 -6.58 13.52 6.85
N ALA A 37 -7.62 13.41 7.66
CA ALA A 37 -7.69 12.39 8.70
C ALA A 37 -7.68 10.97 8.12
N ASP A 38 -8.41 10.76 7.02
CA ASP A 38 -8.47 9.46 6.35
C ASP A 38 -7.14 9.15 5.65
N ARG A 39 -6.49 10.16 5.08
CA ARG A 39 -5.15 9.99 4.49
C ARG A 39 -4.16 9.46 5.50
N ALA A 40 -4.15 10.02 6.70
CA ALA A 40 -3.24 9.59 7.77
C ALA A 40 -3.46 8.10 8.11
N VAL A 41 -4.72 7.68 8.22
CA VAL A 41 -5.05 6.27 8.49
C VAL A 41 -4.58 5.36 7.36
N ILE A 42 -4.87 5.74 6.12
CA ILE A 42 -4.49 4.95 4.94
C ILE A 42 -2.98 4.85 4.81
N VAL A 43 -2.25 5.96 5.01
CA VAL A 43 -0.78 5.95 4.96
C VAL A 43 -0.23 5.00 6.02
N GLY A 44 -0.77 5.02 7.24
CA GLY A 44 -0.36 4.07 8.28
C GLY A 44 -0.53 2.61 7.87
N ARG A 45 -1.65 2.29 7.21
CA ARG A 45 -1.88 0.92 6.71
C ARG A 45 -0.95 0.56 5.55
N LEU A 46 -0.67 1.52 4.66
CA LEU A 46 0.27 1.31 3.55
C LEU A 46 1.70 1.09 4.08
N VAL A 47 2.11 1.84 5.09
CA VAL A 47 3.43 1.65 5.73
C VAL A 47 3.53 0.23 6.33
N GLY A 48 2.48 -0.23 7.01
CA GLY A 48 2.44 -1.60 7.53
C GLY A 48 2.51 -2.65 6.42
N LEU A 49 1.78 -2.44 5.34
CA LEU A 49 1.82 -3.33 4.19
C LEU A 49 3.21 -3.34 3.54
N ARG A 50 3.86 -2.18 3.45
CA ARG A 50 5.22 -2.04 2.95
C ARG A 50 6.19 -2.90 3.75
N GLU A 51 6.12 -2.84 5.08
CA GLU A 51 6.97 -3.65 5.94
C GLU A 51 6.74 -5.15 5.72
N ARG A 52 5.49 -5.59 5.65
CA ARG A 52 5.17 -7.00 5.39
C ARG A 52 5.68 -7.45 4.02
N THR A 53 5.61 -6.57 3.02
CA THR A 53 6.10 -6.86 1.67
C THR A 53 7.62 -7.01 1.65
N ILE A 54 8.34 -6.15 2.38
CA ILE A 54 9.80 -6.26 2.53
C ILE A 54 10.16 -7.57 3.22
N GLU A 55 9.50 -7.91 4.32
CA GLU A 55 9.74 -9.16 5.04
C GLU A 55 9.50 -10.38 4.14
N GLY A 56 8.45 -10.33 3.34
CA GLY A 56 8.17 -11.38 2.35
C GLY A 56 9.27 -11.50 1.30
N ALA A 57 9.79 -10.38 0.82
CA ALA A 57 10.89 -10.38 -0.15
C ALA A 57 12.15 -10.99 0.46
N LEU A 58 12.49 -10.63 1.70
CA LEU A 58 13.63 -11.19 2.42
C LEU A 58 13.47 -12.70 2.60
N SER A 59 12.27 -13.17 2.94
CA SER A 59 11.98 -14.60 3.08
C SER A 59 12.14 -15.37 1.76
N ARG A 60 11.93 -14.71 0.63
CA ARG A 60 12.09 -15.33 -0.69
C ARG A 60 13.50 -15.22 -1.26
N GLY A 61 14.46 -14.76 -0.46
CA GLY A 61 15.86 -14.72 -0.86
C GLY A 61 16.40 -13.37 -1.30
N CYS A 62 15.64 -12.29 -1.11
CA CYS A 62 16.17 -10.94 -1.34
C CYS A 62 17.35 -10.70 -0.40
N PRO A 63 18.50 -10.22 -0.90
CA PRO A 63 19.74 -10.17 -0.11
C PRO A 63 19.73 -9.18 1.05
N SER A 64 18.94 -8.12 0.96
CA SER A 64 18.89 -7.10 2.00
C SER A 64 17.61 -6.30 1.94
N ARG A 65 17.31 -5.59 3.02
CA ARG A 65 16.20 -4.64 3.08
C ARG A 65 16.37 -3.55 2.02
N ALA A 66 17.56 -3.00 1.85
CA ALA A 66 17.83 -1.98 0.84
C ALA A 66 17.54 -2.48 -0.57
N ALA A 67 17.93 -3.73 -0.87
CA ALA A 67 17.62 -4.32 -2.18
C ALA A 67 16.11 -4.47 -2.39
N ALA A 68 15.36 -4.86 -1.35
CA ALA A 68 13.91 -4.97 -1.42
C ALA A 68 13.27 -3.59 -1.69
N GLU A 69 13.72 -2.56 -0.98
CA GLU A 69 13.21 -1.21 -1.15
C GLU A 69 13.47 -0.64 -2.54
N GLU A 70 14.56 -1.01 -3.17
CA GLU A 70 14.94 -0.51 -4.49
C GLU A 70 14.37 -1.32 -5.65
N ARG A 71 14.10 -2.61 -5.46
CA ARG A 71 13.84 -3.53 -6.58
C ARG A 71 12.53 -4.29 -6.51
N ASP A 72 11.96 -4.46 -5.32
CA ASP A 72 10.71 -5.22 -5.20
C ASP A 72 9.56 -4.41 -5.77
N LEU A 73 8.89 -4.95 -6.79
CA LEU A 73 7.81 -4.24 -7.48
C LEU A 73 6.64 -3.94 -6.54
N GLY A 74 6.37 -4.81 -5.58
CA GLY A 74 5.33 -4.58 -4.59
C GLY A 74 5.64 -3.40 -3.70
N VAL A 75 6.89 -3.29 -3.23
CA VAL A 75 7.36 -2.16 -2.41
C VAL A 75 7.29 -0.87 -3.21
N LEU A 76 7.80 -0.88 -4.44
CA LEU A 76 7.80 0.32 -5.29
C LEU A 76 6.38 0.80 -5.57
N ARG A 77 5.46 -0.11 -5.79
CA ARG A 77 4.05 0.23 -6.01
C ARG A 77 3.43 0.89 -4.78
N ILE A 78 3.69 0.34 -3.60
CA ILE A 78 3.19 0.91 -2.33
C ILE A 78 3.76 2.31 -2.13
N ASP A 79 5.05 2.50 -2.40
CA ASP A 79 5.71 3.81 -2.28
C ASP A 79 5.06 4.85 -3.20
N GLU A 80 4.69 4.47 -4.43
CA GLU A 80 3.97 5.37 -5.35
C GLU A 80 2.62 5.80 -4.76
N VAL A 81 1.89 4.87 -4.17
CA VAL A 81 0.58 5.16 -3.58
C VAL A 81 0.73 6.09 -2.37
N ILE A 82 1.73 5.84 -1.52
CA ILE A 82 2.02 6.72 -0.39
C ILE A 82 2.32 8.14 -0.89
N ASP A 83 3.16 8.26 -1.91
CA ASP A 83 3.51 9.57 -2.47
C ASP A 83 2.28 10.31 -3.01
N THR A 84 1.33 9.60 -3.56
CA THR A 84 0.07 10.20 -4.04
C THR A 84 -0.72 10.84 -2.89
N LEU A 85 -0.60 10.30 -1.69
CA LEU A 85 -1.32 10.79 -0.50
C LEU A 85 -0.53 11.84 0.29
N CYS A 86 0.74 11.96 0.05
CA CYS A 86 1.62 12.92 0.73
C CYS A 86 1.96 14.14 -0.20
#